data_eff4bfa8dcbfc1cfeea29fd1b69f1146
#
_entry.id   eff4bfa8dcbfc1cfeea29fd1b69f1146
#
_cell.length_a   1.000
_cell.length_b   1.000
_cell.length_c   1.000
_cell.angle_alpha   90.00
_cell.angle_beta   90.00
_cell.angle_gamma   90.00
#
_symmetry.space_group_name_H-M   'P 1'
#
loop_
_entity.id
_entity.type
_entity.pdbx_description
1 polymer ?
#
loop_
_entity_poly.entity_id
_entity_poly.type
_entity_poly.pdbx_seq_one_letter_code
_entity_poly.pdbx_strand_id
1 'polypeptide(L)'
;MSMLDWNEYHKQVLAGVGEIGRMSPDIVKGYQTLGGAAAKTGLLGAKMNELIALAVAVTVRCDGCIAVHTAGAIRAGATREEIAEALGTAAAVNAGAALVYATRVMDAHAAKTA
;
A
#
# COMPACT_ATOMS: atom_id res chain seq x y z
N MET A 1 -15.22 -7.35 16.65
CA MET A 1 -15.24 -8.27 15.49
C MET A 1 -14.29 -7.76 14.44
N SER A 2 -13.47 -8.63 13.88
CA SER A 2 -12.50 -8.31 12.84
C SER A 2 -12.82 -9.06 11.56
N MET A 3 -12.53 -8.43 10.41
CA MET A 3 -12.67 -9.06 9.09
C MET A 3 -11.70 -10.24 8.94
N LEU A 4 -10.49 -10.11 9.52
CA LEU A 4 -9.45 -11.13 9.58
C LEU A 4 -8.86 -11.12 10.99
N ASP A 5 -8.23 -12.22 11.38
CA ASP A 5 -7.32 -12.19 12.53
C ASP A 5 -6.01 -11.53 12.06
N TRP A 6 -5.96 -10.21 12.14
CA TRP A 6 -4.88 -9.41 11.57
C TRP A 6 -3.52 -9.70 12.20
N ASN A 7 -3.48 -10.00 13.49
CA ASN A 7 -2.23 -10.31 14.17
C ASN A 7 -1.67 -11.67 13.73
N GLU A 8 -2.54 -12.66 13.59
CA GLU A 8 -2.13 -13.97 13.11
C GLU A 8 -1.75 -13.93 11.62
N TYR A 9 -2.53 -13.23 10.82
CA TYR A 9 -2.23 -13.02 9.41
C TYR A 9 -0.88 -12.34 9.21
N HIS A 10 -0.57 -11.32 10.00
CA HIS A 10 0.71 -10.62 9.97
C HIS A 10 1.87 -11.59 10.24
N LYS A 11 1.74 -12.44 11.26
CA LYS A 11 2.75 -13.46 11.58
C LYS A 11 2.96 -14.42 10.41
N GLN A 12 1.87 -14.88 9.80
CA GLN A 12 1.94 -15.80 8.67
C GLN A 12 2.62 -15.17 7.45
N VAL A 13 2.31 -13.91 7.16
CA VAL A 13 2.97 -13.16 6.08
C VAL A 13 4.48 -13.07 6.32
N LEU A 14 4.89 -12.68 7.53
CA LEU A 14 6.30 -12.57 7.88
C LEU A 14 7.01 -13.93 7.80
N ALA A 15 6.35 -14.98 8.25
CA ALA A 15 6.89 -16.34 8.17
C ALA A 15 7.06 -16.78 6.70
N GLY A 16 6.07 -16.49 5.86
CA GLY A 16 6.12 -16.81 4.42
C GLY A 16 7.22 -16.05 3.70
N VAL A 17 7.38 -14.77 3.99
CA VAL A 17 8.48 -13.96 3.44
C VAL A 17 9.84 -14.49 3.90
N GLY A 18 9.94 -14.87 5.18
CA GLY A 18 11.16 -15.49 5.72
C GLY A 18 11.51 -16.80 5.01
N GLU A 19 10.51 -17.61 4.67
CA GLU A 19 10.71 -18.84 3.92
C GLU A 19 11.24 -18.57 2.51
N ILE A 20 10.67 -17.60 1.82
CA ILE A 20 11.16 -17.15 0.51
C ILE A 20 12.61 -16.67 0.63
N GLY A 21 12.91 -15.89 1.67
CA GLY A 21 14.26 -15.39 1.92
C GLY A 21 15.30 -16.48 2.17
N ARG A 22 14.89 -17.62 2.75
CA ARG A 22 15.80 -18.77 2.91
C ARG A 22 16.09 -19.44 1.58
N MET A 23 15.11 -19.49 0.68
CA MET A 23 15.28 -20.11 -0.65
C MET A 23 15.95 -19.16 -1.64
N SER A 24 15.67 -17.87 -1.55
CA SER A 24 16.26 -16.85 -2.44
C SER A 24 16.54 -15.56 -1.64
N PRO A 25 17.70 -15.50 -0.97
CA PRO A 25 18.04 -14.36 -0.11
C PRO A 25 17.99 -13.01 -0.81
N ASP A 26 18.34 -12.95 -2.08
CA ASP A 26 18.42 -11.68 -2.82
C ASP A 26 17.04 -11.06 -3.07
N ILE A 27 15.97 -11.85 -3.11
CA ILE A 27 14.60 -11.32 -3.23
C ILE A 27 14.28 -10.45 -2.01
N VAL A 28 14.45 -10.99 -0.82
CA VAL A 28 14.15 -10.27 0.42
C VAL A 28 15.14 -9.14 0.66
N LYS A 29 16.42 -9.38 0.39
CA LYS A 29 17.45 -8.36 0.53
C LYS A 29 17.24 -7.17 -0.39
N GLY A 30 16.88 -7.42 -1.65
CA GLY A 30 16.53 -6.37 -2.61
C GLY A 30 15.31 -5.58 -2.18
N TYR A 31 14.28 -6.26 -1.71
CA TYR A 31 13.09 -5.63 -1.17
C TYR A 31 13.40 -4.76 0.06
N GLN A 32 14.23 -5.26 0.98
CA GLN A 32 14.62 -4.50 2.17
C GLN A 32 15.43 -3.25 1.80
N THR A 33 16.29 -3.34 0.80
CA THR A 33 17.05 -2.19 0.30
C THR A 33 16.10 -1.12 -0.25
N LEU A 34 15.16 -1.54 -1.08
CA LEU A 34 14.15 -0.63 -1.64
C LEU A 34 13.27 -0.03 -0.53
N GLY A 35 12.79 -0.86 0.38
CA GLY A 35 11.93 -0.42 1.48
C GLY A 35 12.60 0.54 2.46
N GLY A 36 13.92 0.45 2.62
CA GLY A 36 14.70 1.33 3.50
C GLY A 36 15.11 2.65 2.87
N ALA A 37 14.91 2.84 1.56
CA ALA A 37 15.41 4.01 0.84
C ALA A 37 14.80 5.32 1.38
N ALA A 38 13.51 5.35 1.65
CA ALA A 38 12.83 6.56 2.15
C ALA A 38 13.35 7.00 3.51
N ALA A 39 13.69 6.05 4.40
CA ALA A 39 14.27 6.37 5.70
C ALA A 39 15.65 7.04 5.57
N LYS A 40 16.42 6.68 4.54
CA LYS A 40 17.74 7.26 4.31
C LYS A 40 17.67 8.72 3.85
N THR A 41 16.71 9.06 3.00
CA THR A 41 16.51 10.46 2.61
C THR A 41 15.82 11.26 3.72
N GLY A 42 14.86 10.65 4.42
CA GLY A 42 14.26 11.19 5.63
C GLY A 42 13.46 12.46 5.50
N LEU A 43 13.08 12.87 4.30
CA LEU A 43 12.43 14.19 4.08
C LEU A 43 10.99 14.22 4.57
N LEU A 44 10.25 13.14 4.42
CA LEU A 44 8.81 13.08 4.78
C LEU A 44 8.58 12.56 6.20
N GLY A 45 9.51 11.78 6.71
CA GLY A 45 9.40 11.15 8.03
C GLY A 45 8.62 9.84 8.00
N ALA A 46 8.79 9.06 9.07
CA ALA A 46 8.25 7.71 9.17
C ALA A 46 6.72 7.68 9.08
N LYS A 47 6.04 8.58 9.78
CA LYS A 47 4.56 8.61 9.78
C LYS A 47 4.01 8.85 8.39
N MET A 48 4.52 9.84 7.67
CA MET A 48 4.06 10.14 6.32
C MET A 48 4.34 8.97 5.37
N ASN A 49 5.52 8.36 5.47
CA ASN A 49 5.86 7.21 4.64
C ASN A 49 4.90 6.05 4.86
N GLU A 50 4.50 5.78 6.11
CA GLU A 50 3.53 4.73 6.40
C GLU A 50 2.12 5.08 5.89
N LEU A 51 1.72 6.34 5.95
CA LEU A 51 0.43 6.78 5.40
C LEU A 51 0.40 6.64 3.88
N ILE A 52 1.50 6.97 3.20
CA ILE A 52 1.64 6.74 1.76
C ILE A 52 1.57 5.25 1.45
N ALA A 53 2.26 4.42 2.24
CA ALA A 53 2.24 2.97 2.07
C ALA A 53 0.83 2.40 2.18
N LEU A 54 0.03 2.88 3.15
CA LEU A 54 -1.35 2.45 3.31
C LEU A 54 -2.23 2.89 2.13
N ALA A 55 -2.04 4.09 1.61
CA ALA A 55 -2.76 4.56 0.43
C ALA A 55 -2.49 3.67 -0.79
N VAL A 56 -1.24 3.26 -0.98
CA VAL A 56 -0.86 2.33 -2.05
C VAL A 56 -1.43 0.93 -1.77
N ALA A 57 -1.32 0.45 -0.52
CA ALA A 57 -1.78 -0.87 -0.12
C ALA A 57 -3.26 -1.10 -0.42
N VAL A 58 -4.12 -0.12 -0.13
CA VAL A 58 -5.56 -0.24 -0.41
C VAL A 58 -5.84 -0.16 -1.92
N THR A 59 -5.04 0.59 -2.66
CA THR A 59 -5.17 0.72 -4.11
C THR A 59 -4.87 -0.59 -4.81
N VAL A 60 -3.80 -1.28 -4.40
CA VAL A 60 -3.40 -2.57 -4.99
C VAL A 60 -4.03 -3.77 -4.27
N ARG A 61 -4.82 -3.54 -3.24
CA ARG A 61 -5.55 -4.55 -2.45
C ARG A 61 -4.62 -5.63 -1.87
N CYS A 62 -3.60 -5.17 -1.15
CA CYS A 62 -2.60 -6.05 -0.55
C CYS A 62 -2.86 -6.19 0.96
N ASP A 63 -3.48 -7.28 1.38
CA ASP A 63 -3.79 -7.51 2.80
C ASP A 63 -2.52 -7.57 3.66
N GLY A 64 -1.47 -8.21 3.15
CA GLY A 64 -0.17 -8.26 3.84
C GLY A 64 0.43 -6.88 4.05
N CYS A 65 0.36 -6.03 3.03
CA CYS A 65 0.83 -4.64 3.12
C CYS A 65 0.00 -3.86 4.13
N ILE A 66 -1.32 -4.07 4.15
CA ILE A 66 -2.21 -3.43 5.14
C ILE A 66 -1.79 -3.83 6.56
N ALA A 67 -1.59 -5.12 6.81
CA ALA A 67 -1.18 -5.59 8.13
C ALA A 67 0.16 -4.99 8.58
N VAL A 68 1.15 -5.01 7.71
CA VAL A 68 2.50 -4.51 8.00
C VAL A 68 2.50 -3.00 8.20
N HIS A 69 1.90 -2.25 7.29
CA HIS A 69 1.96 -0.80 7.32
C HIS A 69 0.98 -0.16 8.31
N THR A 70 -0.11 -0.84 8.66
CA THR A 70 -0.96 -0.39 9.77
C THR A 70 -0.17 -0.45 11.09
N ALA A 71 0.55 -1.55 11.33
CA ALA A 71 1.42 -1.66 12.49
C ALA A 71 2.52 -0.59 12.46
N GLY A 72 3.12 -0.35 11.31
CA GLY A 72 4.14 0.69 11.12
C GLY A 72 3.59 2.10 11.36
N ALA A 73 2.40 2.40 10.87
CA ALA A 73 1.74 3.69 11.07
C ALA A 73 1.47 3.95 12.56
N ILE A 74 0.99 2.95 13.28
CA ILE A 74 0.77 3.04 14.74
C ILE A 74 2.09 3.33 15.46
N ARG A 75 3.15 2.58 15.14
CA ARG A 75 4.47 2.82 15.75
C ARG A 75 5.01 4.21 15.45
N ALA A 76 4.73 4.74 14.27
CA ALA A 76 5.16 6.07 13.86
C ALA A 76 4.27 7.20 14.42
N GLY A 77 3.27 6.87 15.22
CA GLY A 77 2.40 7.83 15.89
C GLY A 77 1.24 8.36 15.06
N ALA A 78 0.88 7.69 13.97
CA ALA A 78 -0.28 8.07 13.20
C ALA A 78 -1.56 7.81 14.00
N THR A 79 -2.46 8.79 14.01
CA THR A 79 -3.77 8.63 14.62
C THR A 79 -4.71 7.92 13.65
N ARG A 80 -5.80 7.38 14.20
CA ARG A 80 -6.84 6.76 13.39
C ARG A 80 -7.44 7.75 12.39
N GLU A 81 -7.59 9.01 12.79
CA GLU A 81 -8.10 10.09 11.96
C GLU A 81 -7.14 10.45 10.84
N GLU A 82 -5.85 10.50 11.11
CA GLU A 82 -4.84 10.73 10.08
C GLU A 82 -4.82 9.62 9.03
N ILE A 83 -4.96 8.37 9.48
CA ILE A 83 -5.07 7.23 8.58
C ILE A 83 -6.33 7.36 7.71
N ALA A 84 -7.47 7.70 8.31
CA ALA A 84 -8.72 7.88 7.56
C ALA A 84 -8.59 8.98 6.49
N GLU A 85 -7.92 10.09 6.81
CA GLU A 85 -7.71 11.17 5.85
C GLU A 85 -6.84 10.71 4.68
N ALA A 86 -5.76 9.99 4.95
CA ALA A 86 -4.89 9.44 3.91
C ALA A 86 -5.67 8.47 3.00
N LEU A 87 -6.51 7.62 3.58
CA LEU A 87 -7.36 6.69 2.83
C LEU A 87 -8.41 7.42 2.00
N GLY A 88 -8.95 8.55 2.51
CA GLY A 88 -9.85 9.41 1.75
C GLY A 88 -9.20 9.99 0.49
N THR A 89 -7.95 10.42 0.60
CA THR A 89 -7.17 10.89 -0.54
C THR A 89 -6.95 9.75 -1.56
N ALA A 90 -6.60 8.55 -1.07
CA ALA A 90 -6.43 7.39 -1.94
C ALA A 90 -7.73 7.07 -2.70
N ALA A 91 -8.86 7.08 -2.00
CA ALA A 91 -10.17 6.82 -2.61
C ALA A 91 -10.51 7.86 -3.69
N ALA A 92 -10.26 9.13 -3.41
CA ALA A 92 -10.52 10.22 -4.36
C ALA A 92 -9.64 10.08 -5.62
N VAL A 93 -8.35 9.78 -5.45
CA VAL A 93 -7.44 9.60 -6.59
C VAL A 93 -7.83 8.37 -7.40
N ASN A 94 -8.20 7.27 -6.74
CA ASN A 94 -8.66 6.06 -7.43
C ASN A 94 -9.94 6.31 -8.24
N ALA A 95 -10.89 7.05 -7.69
CA ALA A 95 -12.10 7.44 -8.40
C ALA A 95 -11.78 8.36 -9.60
N GLY A 96 -10.90 9.33 -9.37
CA GLY A 96 -10.41 10.22 -10.44
C GLY A 96 -9.72 9.46 -11.55
N ALA A 97 -8.90 8.49 -11.21
CA ALA A 97 -8.21 7.64 -12.18
C ALA A 97 -9.20 6.88 -13.05
N ALA A 98 -10.26 6.32 -12.45
CA ALA A 98 -11.30 5.63 -13.19
C ALA A 98 -12.05 6.58 -14.14
N LEU A 99 -12.40 7.76 -13.66
CA LEU A 99 -13.10 8.76 -14.47
C LEU A 99 -12.25 9.23 -15.64
N VAL A 100 -11.00 9.56 -15.40
CA VAL A 100 -10.07 10.01 -16.45
C VAL A 100 -9.87 8.90 -17.49
N TYR A 101 -9.65 7.67 -17.04
CA TYR A 101 -9.43 6.55 -17.97
C TYR A 101 -10.71 6.20 -18.73
N ALA A 102 -11.89 6.44 -18.13
CA ALA A 102 -13.18 6.23 -18.79
C ALA A 102 -13.34 7.06 -20.07
N THR A 103 -12.63 8.18 -20.20
CA THR A 103 -12.66 8.99 -21.42
C THR A 103 -12.20 8.20 -22.64
N ARG A 104 -11.36 7.18 -22.45
CA ARG A 104 -10.94 6.29 -23.54
C ARG A 104 -12.11 5.50 -24.14
N VAL A 105 -13.11 5.18 -23.34
CA VAL A 105 -14.32 4.49 -23.82
C VAL A 105 -15.10 5.41 -24.75
N MET A 106 -15.24 6.67 -24.39
CA MET A 106 -15.92 7.66 -25.23
C MET A 106 -15.16 7.89 -26.54
N ASP A 107 -13.84 7.91 -26.48
CA ASP A 107 -12.98 8.02 -27.66
C ASP A 107 -13.16 6.81 -28.58
N ALA A 108 -13.13 5.60 -28.01
CA ALA A 108 -13.33 4.37 -28.77
C ALA A 108 -14.74 4.32 -29.38
N HIS A 109 -15.76 4.76 -28.66
CA HIS A 109 -17.13 4.81 -29.17
C HIS A 109 -17.23 5.74 -30.41
N ALA A 110 -16.64 6.93 -30.32
CA ALA A 110 -16.62 7.86 -31.45
C ALA A 110 -15.95 7.25 -32.66
N ALA A 111 -14.80 6.59 -32.48
CA ALA A 111 -14.09 5.94 -33.58
C ALA A 111 -14.89 4.80 -34.23
N LYS A 112 -15.63 4.02 -33.43
CA LYS A 112 -16.39 2.86 -33.93
C LYS A 112 -17.72 3.24 -34.57
N THR A 113 -18.20 4.45 -34.33
CA THR A 113 -19.46 4.96 -34.89
C THR A 113 -19.28 6.01 -36.00
N ALA A 114 -18.03 6.31 -36.33
CA ALA A 114 -17.70 7.27 -37.39
C ALA A 114 -17.99 6.68 -38.78
#